data_ed1458e921c1b52fb27f9ed9bd608d1a
#
_entry.id   ed1458e921c1b52fb27f9ed9bd608d1a
#
_cell.length_a   1.000
_cell.length_b   1.000
_cell.length_c   1.000
_cell.angle_alpha   90.00
_cell.angle_beta   90.00
_cell.angle_gamma   90.00
#
_symmetry.space_group_name_H-M   'P 1'
#
loop_
_entity.id
_entity.type
_entity.pdbx_description
1 polymer ?
#
loop_
_entity_poly.entity_id
_entity_poly.type
_entity_poly.pdbx_seq_one_letter_code
_entity_poly.pdbx_strand_id
1 'polypeptide(L)'
;MAEALGLAGMTETPAVIFLGQRPGPATGLPTMTEQGDLLFALHASQGEFPRCILAPKTPDDAFYLTVKAFDLADKYQIPVFIMSDQYLADTQFTCERFDTSKITTDRHLVSDGELESMDAYKRYSITPDGISPRALPGQSKHLVVADSDEHNEEGHIDQTADNRILMMEKRMRKLKGLTMEMESPEVYGPREADVTLIGWGSSYGPIEEAVDLLNEEGQSLNLVHFTHIFPMKREEVRNILLNKGTTVCVESNATGQFAKILKTEADISVDVNLLRYDGMPFTPGYIIRALQEKKVI
;
A
#
# COMPACT_ATOMS: atom_id res chain seq x y z
N MET A 1 -3.49 -0.35 -18.10
CA MET A 1 -3.44 -0.76 -16.67
C MET A 1 -4.75 -0.45 -15.95
N ALA A 2 -5.29 0.77 -16.00
CA ALA A 2 -6.49 1.15 -15.23
C ALA A 2 -7.70 0.22 -15.46
N GLU A 3 -8.02 -0.10 -16.71
CA GLU A 3 -9.11 -1.03 -17.04
C GLU A 3 -8.90 -2.43 -16.45
N ALA A 4 -7.67 -2.96 -16.53
CA ALA A 4 -7.36 -4.27 -15.96
C ALA A 4 -7.48 -4.30 -14.43
N LEU A 5 -7.23 -3.18 -13.75
CA LEU A 5 -7.45 -3.05 -12.30
C LEU A 5 -8.93 -3.12 -11.95
N GLY A 6 -9.78 -2.42 -12.71
CA GLY A 6 -11.24 -2.48 -12.54
C GLY A 6 -11.77 -3.89 -12.77
N LEU A 7 -11.29 -4.56 -13.81
CA LEU A 7 -11.63 -5.96 -14.09
C LEU A 7 -11.21 -6.87 -12.94
N ALA A 8 -9.98 -6.73 -12.41
CA ALA A 8 -9.54 -7.51 -11.26
C ALA A 8 -10.40 -7.25 -10.01
N GLY A 9 -10.82 -5.99 -9.80
CA GLY A 9 -11.74 -5.61 -8.72
C GLY A 9 -13.13 -6.23 -8.90
N MET A 10 -13.68 -6.20 -10.10
CA MET A 10 -15.01 -6.76 -10.41
C MET A 10 -15.01 -8.29 -10.30
N THR A 11 -14.05 -8.96 -10.92
CA THR A 11 -13.95 -10.42 -10.90
C THR A 11 -13.33 -10.98 -9.63
N GLU A 12 -12.96 -10.12 -8.68
CA GLU A 12 -12.27 -10.49 -7.44
C GLU A 12 -11.06 -11.41 -7.73
N THR A 13 -10.24 -10.97 -8.69
CA THR A 13 -9.05 -11.70 -9.13
C THR A 13 -7.82 -11.19 -8.40
N PRO A 14 -7.08 -12.06 -7.70
CA PRO A 14 -5.80 -11.71 -7.09
C PRO A 14 -4.81 -11.17 -8.12
N ALA A 15 -4.20 -10.03 -7.81
CA ALA A 15 -3.16 -9.46 -8.65
C ALA A 15 -2.13 -8.70 -7.80
N VAL A 16 -0.84 -8.93 -8.06
CA VAL A 16 0.25 -8.12 -7.49
C VAL A 16 0.82 -7.25 -8.59
N ILE A 17 0.83 -5.94 -8.36
CA ILE A 17 1.26 -4.95 -9.33
C ILE A 17 2.50 -4.25 -8.80
N PHE A 18 3.65 -4.47 -9.42
CA PHE A 18 4.85 -3.68 -9.15
C PHE A 18 4.78 -2.38 -9.93
N LEU A 19 4.84 -1.24 -9.22
CA LEU A 19 4.86 0.09 -9.80
C LEU A 19 6.18 0.78 -9.47
N GLY A 20 7.09 0.75 -10.46
CA GLY A 20 8.35 1.50 -10.42
C GLY A 20 8.12 2.94 -10.81
N GLN A 21 8.11 3.83 -9.82
CA GLN A 21 7.83 5.25 -10.01
C GLN A 21 9.03 6.00 -10.61
N ARG A 22 8.75 6.95 -11.46
CA ARG A 22 9.70 7.90 -12.01
C ARG A 22 9.01 9.24 -12.28
N PRO A 23 9.76 10.35 -12.46
CA PRO A 23 9.14 11.62 -12.79
C PRO A 23 8.31 11.54 -14.07
N GLY A 24 7.00 11.80 -13.94
CA GLY A 24 6.05 11.94 -15.05
C GLY A 24 5.82 13.43 -15.41
N PRO A 25 4.77 13.74 -16.20
CA PRO A 25 3.85 12.80 -16.87
C PRO A 25 4.49 12.05 -18.04
N ALA A 26 3.86 10.96 -18.46
CA ALA A 26 4.32 10.07 -19.53
C ALA A 26 5.76 9.55 -19.27
N THR A 27 6.68 9.73 -20.21
CA THR A 27 8.08 9.32 -20.04
C THR A 27 8.82 10.18 -19.03
N GLY A 28 8.55 11.48 -19.00
CA GLY A 28 9.13 12.43 -18.06
C GLY A 28 10.66 12.38 -18.03
N LEU A 29 11.22 12.00 -16.87
CA LEU A 29 12.66 11.78 -16.68
C LEU A 29 12.91 10.27 -16.47
N PRO A 30 13.22 9.50 -17.52
CA PRO A 30 13.15 8.03 -17.50
C PRO A 30 14.13 7.32 -16.57
N THR A 31 15.23 7.98 -16.20
CA THR A 31 16.29 7.41 -15.35
C THR A 31 16.42 8.14 -14.00
N MET A 32 15.40 8.89 -13.63
CA MET A 32 15.39 9.66 -12.40
C MET A 32 14.31 9.15 -11.44
N THR A 33 14.37 9.58 -10.18
CA THR A 33 13.45 9.11 -9.13
C THR A 33 12.38 10.13 -8.78
N GLU A 34 11.19 9.63 -8.48
CA GLU A 34 10.07 10.40 -7.92
C GLU A 34 9.08 9.45 -7.23
N GLN A 35 8.31 9.97 -6.29
CA GLN A 35 7.18 9.30 -5.64
C GLN A 35 5.86 9.94 -6.09
N GLY A 36 5.67 10.07 -7.42
CA GLY A 36 4.61 10.86 -8.04
C GLY A 36 3.31 10.10 -8.33
N ASP A 37 3.28 8.78 -8.17
CA ASP A 37 2.19 7.92 -8.62
C ASP A 37 1.29 7.39 -7.50
N LEU A 38 1.45 7.87 -6.26
CA LEU A 38 0.75 7.33 -5.10
C LEU A 38 -0.77 7.54 -5.17
N LEU A 39 -1.22 8.76 -5.51
CA LEU A 39 -2.65 9.02 -5.68
C LEU A 39 -3.22 8.29 -6.91
N PHE A 40 -2.41 8.09 -7.96
CA PHE A 40 -2.82 7.26 -9.09
C PHE A 40 -3.03 5.82 -8.65
N ALA A 41 -2.11 5.21 -7.90
CA ALA A 41 -2.28 3.84 -7.38
C ALA A 41 -3.52 3.70 -6.50
N LEU A 42 -3.80 4.72 -5.66
CA LEU A 42 -4.96 4.73 -4.77
C LEU A 42 -6.28 4.84 -5.52
N HIS A 43 -6.35 5.62 -6.60
CA HIS A 43 -7.59 5.94 -7.32
C HIS A 43 -7.65 5.36 -8.74
N ALA A 44 -6.65 4.58 -9.17
CA ALA A 44 -6.63 4.02 -10.52
C ALA A 44 -7.84 3.14 -10.82
N SER A 45 -8.38 3.26 -12.03
CA SER A 45 -9.64 2.71 -12.50
C SER A 45 -10.88 3.44 -11.95
N GLN A 46 -11.97 3.32 -12.66
CA GLN A 46 -13.26 3.85 -12.27
C GLN A 46 -13.97 2.91 -11.28
N GLY A 47 -14.86 3.46 -10.49
CA GLY A 47 -15.63 2.73 -9.49
C GLY A 47 -14.85 2.44 -8.21
N GLU A 48 -15.50 1.77 -7.28
CA GLU A 48 -15.00 1.51 -5.94
C GLU A 48 -14.78 0.01 -5.74
N PHE A 49 -13.56 -0.36 -5.36
CA PHE A 49 -13.18 -1.72 -5.01
C PHE A 49 -11.97 -1.71 -4.08
N PRO A 50 -11.82 -2.73 -3.21
CA PRO A 50 -10.71 -2.82 -2.28
C PRO A 50 -9.39 -3.05 -3.02
N ARG A 51 -8.33 -2.44 -2.51
CA ARG A 51 -6.94 -2.63 -2.94
C ARG A 51 -6.01 -2.49 -1.75
N CYS A 52 -4.76 -2.87 -1.92
CA CYS A 52 -3.71 -2.67 -0.94
C CYS A 52 -2.53 -1.95 -1.60
N ILE A 53 -1.85 -1.08 -0.83
CA ILE A 53 -0.64 -0.38 -1.29
C ILE A 53 0.45 -0.56 -0.24
N LEU A 54 1.55 -1.17 -0.66
CA LEU A 54 2.77 -1.37 0.11
C LEU A 54 3.92 -0.61 -0.56
N ALA A 55 4.83 -0.05 0.23
CA ALA A 55 5.95 0.73 -0.26
C ALA A 55 7.24 0.36 0.51
N PRO A 56 8.06 -0.53 -0.02
CA PRO A 56 9.28 -0.99 0.65
C PRO A 56 10.28 0.15 0.82
N LYS A 57 11.00 0.16 1.94
CA LYS A 57 12.06 1.11 2.26
C LYS A 57 13.46 0.61 1.91
N THR A 58 13.65 -0.72 1.91
CA THR A 58 14.92 -1.39 1.66
C THR A 58 14.73 -2.61 0.75
N PRO A 59 15.80 -3.24 0.23
CA PRO A 59 15.69 -4.51 -0.49
C PRO A 59 15.14 -5.65 0.34
N ASP A 60 15.43 -5.69 1.65
CA ASP A 60 14.87 -6.69 2.57
C ASP A 60 13.35 -6.52 2.66
N ASP A 61 12.88 -5.30 2.85
CA ASP A 61 11.45 -4.99 2.80
C ASP A 61 10.83 -5.35 1.44
N ALA A 62 11.52 -5.03 0.34
CA ALA A 62 11.03 -5.35 -0.99
C ALA A 62 10.79 -6.86 -1.16
N PHE A 63 11.68 -7.69 -0.59
CA PHE A 63 11.51 -9.13 -0.60
C PHE A 63 10.32 -9.59 0.25
N TYR A 64 10.31 -9.24 1.54
CA TYR A 64 9.27 -9.73 2.45
C TYR A 64 7.88 -9.12 2.20
N LEU A 65 7.82 -7.85 1.82
CA LEU A 65 6.55 -7.22 1.42
C LEU A 65 6.02 -7.78 0.10
N THR A 66 6.88 -8.26 -0.81
CA THR A 66 6.42 -8.96 -2.01
C THR A 66 5.76 -10.28 -1.65
N VAL A 67 6.34 -11.06 -0.74
CA VAL A 67 5.71 -12.28 -0.23
C VAL A 67 4.35 -11.96 0.41
N LYS A 68 4.30 -10.95 1.28
CA LYS A 68 3.07 -10.48 1.91
C LYS A 68 2.04 -9.99 0.89
N ALA A 69 2.47 -9.31 -0.16
CA ALA A 69 1.58 -8.85 -1.23
C ALA A 69 0.88 -10.00 -1.95
N PHE A 70 1.59 -11.08 -2.25
CA PHE A 70 0.97 -12.27 -2.85
C PHE A 70 0.00 -12.94 -1.89
N ASP A 71 0.34 -13.08 -0.60
CA ASP A 71 -0.56 -13.63 0.40
C ASP A 71 -1.83 -12.79 0.53
N LEU A 72 -1.71 -11.47 0.68
CA LEU A 72 -2.84 -10.56 0.78
C LEU A 72 -3.71 -10.58 -0.49
N ALA A 73 -3.08 -10.60 -1.68
CA ALA A 73 -3.81 -10.66 -2.94
C ALA A 73 -4.65 -11.94 -3.03
N ASP A 74 -4.06 -13.09 -2.76
CA ASP A 74 -4.75 -14.39 -2.81
C ASP A 74 -5.81 -14.51 -1.71
N LYS A 75 -5.52 -14.10 -0.47
CA LYS A 75 -6.43 -14.16 0.67
C LYS A 75 -7.66 -13.28 0.48
N TYR A 76 -7.45 -12.02 0.15
CA TYR A 76 -8.53 -11.04 0.00
C TYR A 76 -9.10 -10.96 -1.41
N GLN A 77 -8.49 -11.63 -2.40
CA GLN A 77 -8.90 -11.62 -3.81
C GLN A 77 -9.02 -10.17 -4.33
N ILE A 78 -7.91 -9.44 -4.27
CA ILE A 78 -7.82 -8.00 -4.58
C ILE A 78 -6.52 -7.68 -5.31
N PRO A 79 -6.44 -6.52 -6.00
CA PRO A 79 -5.17 -5.94 -6.43
C PRO A 79 -4.35 -5.44 -5.24
N VAL A 80 -3.06 -5.78 -5.22
CA VAL A 80 -2.06 -5.28 -4.26
C VAL A 80 -0.93 -4.60 -5.02
N PHE A 81 -0.65 -3.34 -4.70
CA PHE A 81 0.46 -2.60 -5.27
C PHE A 81 1.70 -2.70 -4.40
N ILE A 82 2.84 -2.87 -5.04
CA ILE A 82 4.16 -2.66 -4.47
C ILE A 82 4.71 -1.41 -5.15
N MET A 83 4.78 -0.32 -4.40
CA MET A 83 5.26 0.97 -4.88
C MET A 83 6.76 1.10 -4.61
N SER A 84 7.56 0.99 -5.65
CA SER A 84 8.99 1.30 -5.62
C SER A 84 9.25 2.55 -6.45
N ASP A 85 10.48 3.01 -6.46
CA ASP A 85 10.95 4.08 -7.32
C ASP A 85 12.33 3.77 -7.89
N GLN A 86 12.81 4.63 -8.79
CA GLN A 86 14.10 4.46 -9.45
C GLN A 86 15.26 4.40 -8.44
N TYR A 87 15.22 5.20 -7.38
CA TYR A 87 16.28 5.21 -6.37
C TYR A 87 16.43 3.85 -5.69
N LEU A 88 15.33 3.27 -5.20
CA LEU A 88 15.38 1.94 -4.57
C LEU A 88 15.73 0.84 -5.58
N ALA A 89 15.21 0.93 -6.81
CA ALA A 89 15.41 -0.10 -7.84
C ALA A 89 16.87 -0.18 -8.32
N ASP A 90 17.56 0.95 -8.42
CA ASP A 90 18.92 1.03 -8.96
C ASP A 90 20.01 1.06 -7.89
N THR A 91 19.68 1.30 -6.62
CA THR A 91 20.67 1.34 -5.55
C THR A 91 21.17 -0.06 -5.21
N GLN A 92 22.49 -0.17 -5.08
CA GLN A 92 23.12 -1.40 -4.61
C GLN A 92 23.24 -1.38 -3.09
N PHE A 93 22.64 -2.37 -2.46
CA PHE A 93 22.68 -2.54 -1.02
C PHE A 93 23.46 -3.79 -0.64
N THR A 94 24.13 -3.74 0.51
CA THR A 94 24.57 -4.94 1.20
C THR A 94 23.42 -5.44 2.08
N CYS A 95 22.96 -6.65 1.83
CA CYS A 95 21.90 -7.27 2.61
C CYS A 95 22.31 -8.67 3.06
N GLU A 96 21.74 -9.13 4.16
CA GLU A 96 21.84 -10.52 4.58
C GLU A 96 21.08 -11.45 3.64
N ARG A 97 21.44 -12.73 3.67
CA ARG A 97 20.69 -13.72 2.90
C ARG A 97 19.24 -13.81 3.42
N PHE A 98 18.27 -13.69 2.52
CA PHE A 98 16.87 -13.81 2.87
C PHE A 98 16.54 -15.17 3.52
N ASP A 99 15.87 -15.13 4.65
CA ASP A 99 15.44 -16.33 5.36
C ASP A 99 14.11 -16.85 4.79
N THR A 100 14.24 -17.74 3.81
CA THR A 100 13.05 -18.35 3.15
C THR A 100 12.30 -19.35 4.05
N SER A 101 12.89 -19.77 5.18
CA SER A 101 12.23 -20.68 6.12
C SER A 101 11.03 -20.01 6.85
N LYS A 102 11.00 -18.68 6.88
CA LYS A 102 9.90 -17.88 7.44
C LYS A 102 8.75 -17.67 6.47
N ILE A 103 8.90 -18.11 5.22
CA ILE A 103 7.89 -17.92 4.18
C ILE A 103 6.94 -19.12 4.19
N THR A 104 5.68 -18.83 4.44
CA THR A 104 4.57 -19.73 4.15
C THR A 104 3.85 -19.22 2.91
N THR A 105 3.59 -20.12 1.96
CA THR A 105 2.80 -19.79 0.76
C THR A 105 1.47 -20.50 0.86
N ASP A 106 0.39 -19.73 0.91
CA ASP A 106 -0.97 -20.22 0.80
C ASP A 106 -1.66 -19.54 -0.37
N ARG A 107 -2.31 -20.31 -1.23
CA ARG A 107 -3.11 -19.78 -2.32
C ARG A 107 -4.54 -19.47 -1.89
N HIS A 108 -4.89 -19.72 -0.63
CA HIS A 108 -6.22 -19.52 -0.06
C HIS A 108 -7.34 -20.08 -0.96
N LEU A 109 -7.11 -21.27 -1.49
CA LEU A 109 -8.08 -22.00 -2.29
C LEU A 109 -8.90 -22.92 -1.42
N VAL A 110 -10.14 -23.13 -1.81
CA VAL A 110 -10.98 -24.18 -1.23
C VAL A 110 -10.34 -25.54 -1.51
N SER A 111 -10.26 -26.39 -0.50
CA SER A 111 -9.73 -27.74 -0.66
C SER A 111 -10.63 -28.62 -1.55
N ASP A 112 -10.05 -29.63 -2.19
CA ASP A 112 -10.80 -30.58 -3.02
C ASP A 112 -11.91 -31.28 -2.24
N GLY A 113 -11.62 -31.67 -0.97
CA GLY A 113 -12.60 -32.31 -0.10
C GLY A 113 -13.79 -31.41 0.26
N GLU A 114 -13.54 -30.14 0.52
CA GLU A 114 -14.61 -29.16 0.75
C GLU A 114 -15.46 -28.97 -0.50
N LEU A 115 -14.82 -28.82 -1.68
CA LEU A 115 -15.52 -28.69 -2.95
C LEU A 115 -16.40 -29.91 -3.29
N GLU A 116 -15.88 -31.11 -3.05
CA GLU A 116 -16.64 -32.35 -3.27
C GLU A 116 -17.88 -32.45 -2.38
N SER A 117 -17.80 -31.91 -1.15
CA SER A 117 -18.88 -31.93 -0.19
C SER A 117 -19.97 -30.87 -0.44
N MET A 118 -19.71 -29.90 -1.32
CA MET A 118 -20.67 -28.88 -1.67
C MET A 118 -21.74 -29.41 -2.64
N ASP A 119 -22.99 -29.13 -2.36
CA ASP A 119 -24.09 -29.39 -3.32
C ASP A 119 -23.97 -28.46 -4.55
N ALA A 120 -23.64 -27.18 -4.31
CA ALA A 120 -23.39 -26.17 -5.33
C ALA A 120 -22.24 -25.26 -4.92
N TYR A 121 -21.38 -24.92 -5.87
CA TYR A 121 -20.29 -23.96 -5.68
C TYR A 121 -20.70 -22.59 -6.23
N LYS A 122 -20.50 -21.56 -5.40
CA LYS A 122 -20.75 -20.16 -5.76
C LYS A 122 -19.45 -19.38 -5.65
N ARG A 123 -18.89 -19.01 -6.80
CA ARG A 123 -17.61 -18.28 -6.87
C ARG A 123 -17.64 -16.97 -6.06
N TYR A 124 -18.78 -16.33 -5.98
CA TYR A 124 -18.95 -15.03 -5.34
C TYR A 124 -19.91 -15.06 -4.14
N SER A 125 -19.97 -16.19 -3.46
CA SER A 125 -20.78 -16.33 -2.23
C SER A 125 -20.64 -15.14 -1.31
N ILE A 126 -21.76 -14.64 -0.81
CA ILE A 126 -21.80 -13.57 0.17
C ILE A 126 -21.43 -14.13 1.54
N THR A 127 -20.30 -13.67 2.08
CA THR A 127 -19.74 -14.12 3.36
C THR A 127 -19.70 -12.97 4.37
N PRO A 128 -19.59 -13.27 5.68
CA PRO A 128 -19.51 -12.23 6.72
C PRO A 128 -18.29 -11.30 6.57
N ASP A 129 -17.18 -11.79 6.04
CA ASP A 129 -15.93 -11.05 5.82
C ASP A 129 -15.77 -10.52 4.39
N GLY A 130 -16.67 -10.92 3.47
CA GLY A 130 -16.63 -10.56 2.05
C GLY A 130 -15.71 -11.43 1.20
N ILE A 131 -15.02 -12.41 1.80
CA ILE A 131 -14.09 -13.32 1.11
C ILE A 131 -14.83 -14.58 0.69
N SER A 132 -15.07 -14.75 -0.60
CA SER A 132 -15.74 -15.94 -1.12
C SER A 132 -14.77 -17.13 -1.23
N PRO A 133 -15.26 -18.36 -1.05
CA PRO A 133 -14.46 -19.53 -1.31
C PRO A 133 -14.00 -19.55 -2.79
N ARG A 134 -12.68 -19.65 -3.03
CA ARG A 134 -12.09 -19.58 -4.36
C ARG A 134 -11.62 -20.95 -4.82
N ALA A 135 -12.17 -21.46 -5.92
CA ALA A 135 -11.73 -22.66 -6.61
C ALA A 135 -11.10 -22.32 -7.96
N LEU A 136 -10.27 -23.22 -8.47
CA LEU A 136 -9.71 -23.11 -9.81
C LEU A 136 -10.58 -23.85 -10.82
N PRO A 137 -10.68 -23.37 -12.07
CA PRO A 137 -11.33 -24.12 -13.14
C PRO A 137 -10.71 -25.52 -13.31
N GLY A 138 -11.57 -26.55 -13.30
CA GLY A 138 -11.13 -27.95 -13.41
C GLY A 138 -10.71 -28.62 -12.11
N GLN A 139 -10.74 -27.93 -10.97
CA GLN A 139 -10.41 -28.49 -9.66
C GLN A 139 -11.48 -29.50 -9.17
N SER A 140 -12.72 -29.34 -9.59
CA SER A 140 -13.83 -30.23 -9.24
C SER A 140 -14.87 -30.32 -10.36
N LYS A 141 -15.98 -31.03 -10.10
CA LYS A 141 -17.14 -31.09 -10.99
C LYS A 141 -17.89 -29.76 -11.14
N HIS A 142 -17.66 -28.83 -10.24
CA HIS A 142 -18.35 -27.54 -10.23
C HIS A 142 -17.76 -26.59 -11.26
N LEU A 143 -18.61 -25.79 -11.89
CA LEU A 143 -18.19 -24.75 -12.80
C LEU A 143 -17.71 -23.51 -12.00
N VAL A 144 -16.59 -22.95 -12.44
CA VAL A 144 -16.12 -21.64 -11.97
C VAL A 144 -16.53 -20.62 -13.03
N VAL A 145 -17.51 -19.79 -12.71
CA VAL A 145 -18.03 -18.76 -13.62
C VAL A 145 -17.58 -17.40 -13.11
N ALA A 146 -17.14 -16.52 -14.01
CA ALA A 146 -16.78 -15.14 -13.73
C ALA A 146 -17.25 -14.24 -14.87
N ASP A 147 -17.69 -13.05 -14.54
CA ASP A 147 -18.12 -12.04 -15.50
C ASP A 147 -17.47 -10.68 -15.18
N SER A 148 -17.27 -9.87 -16.22
CA SER A 148 -16.77 -8.49 -16.12
C SER A 148 -17.85 -7.49 -15.73
N ASP A 149 -19.12 -7.84 -15.93
CA ASP A 149 -20.25 -7.05 -15.51
C ASP A 149 -20.66 -7.36 -14.06
N GLU A 150 -21.61 -6.62 -13.49
CA GLU A 150 -22.13 -6.97 -12.18
C GLU A 150 -22.85 -8.33 -12.26
N HIS A 151 -22.58 -9.18 -11.29
CA HIS A 151 -22.95 -10.57 -11.31
C HIS A 151 -23.51 -11.03 -9.96
N ASN A 152 -24.22 -12.13 -9.96
CA ASN A 152 -24.73 -12.79 -8.76
C ASN A 152 -23.64 -13.68 -8.10
N GLU A 153 -24.02 -14.38 -7.03
CA GLU A 153 -23.12 -15.29 -6.32
C GLU A 153 -22.55 -16.41 -7.18
N GLU A 154 -23.29 -16.87 -8.19
CA GLU A 154 -22.86 -17.90 -9.14
C GLU A 154 -21.91 -17.39 -10.20
N GLY A 155 -21.81 -16.07 -10.40
CA GLY A 155 -20.98 -15.42 -11.42
C GLY A 155 -21.71 -15.11 -12.73
N HIS A 156 -23.04 -15.22 -12.77
CA HIS A 156 -23.85 -14.83 -13.92
C HIS A 156 -24.26 -13.37 -13.81
N ILE A 157 -24.38 -12.68 -14.95
CA ILE A 157 -24.78 -11.28 -15.03
C ILE A 157 -26.11 -11.07 -14.29
N ASP A 158 -26.12 -10.12 -13.37
CA ASP A 158 -27.30 -9.67 -12.66
C ASP A 158 -27.17 -8.16 -12.34
N GLN A 159 -27.83 -7.34 -13.14
CA GLN A 159 -27.80 -5.87 -13.06
C GLN A 159 -28.96 -5.30 -12.24
N THR A 160 -29.63 -6.11 -11.43
CA THR A 160 -30.66 -5.61 -10.52
C THR A 160 -30.05 -4.73 -9.42
N ALA A 161 -30.81 -3.72 -8.99
CA ALA A 161 -30.34 -2.79 -7.96
C ALA A 161 -30.00 -3.50 -6.64
N ASP A 162 -30.81 -4.48 -6.25
CA ASP A 162 -30.61 -5.22 -5.01
C ASP A 162 -29.33 -6.05 -5.04
N ASN A 163 -29.07 -6.78 -6.15
CA ASN A 163 -27.84 -7.52 -6.31
C ASN A 163 -26.61 -6.60 -6.34
N ARG A 164 -26.71 -5.47 -7.03
CA ARG A 164 -25.62 -4.47 -7.06
C ARG A 164 -25.25 -3.99 -5.66
N ILE A 165 -26.21 -3.68 -4.81
CA ILE A 165 -25.96 -3.26 -3.42
C ILE A 165 -25.26 -4.38 -2.64
N LEU A 166 -25.79 -5.59 -2.69
CA LEU A 166 -25.26 -6.75 -1.97
C LEU A 166 -23.82 -7.06 -2.36
N MET A 167 -23.50 -7.04 -3.67
CA MET A 167 -22.17 -7.34 -4.18
C MET A 167 -21.17 -6.23 -3.88
N MET A 168 -21.57 -4.96 -3.93
CA MET A 168 -20.71 -3.85 -3.50
C MET A 168 -20.37 -3.93 -2.01
N GLU A 169 -21.37 -4.13 -1.17
CA GLU A 169 -21.16 -4.28 0.28
C GLU A 169 -20.27 -5.46 0.59
N LYS A 170 -20.46 -6.59 -0.11
CA LYS A 170 -19.60 -7.76 0.02
C LYS A 170 -18.15 -7.43 -0.32
N ARG A 171 -17.89 -6.84 -1.50
CA ARG A 171 -16.53 -6.49 -1.92
C ARG A 171 -15.86 -5.52 -0.95
N MET A 172 -16.55 -4.44 -0.54
CA MET A 172 -16.00 -3.42 0.35
C MET A 172 -15.77 -3.93 1.79
N ARG A 173 -16.52 -4.95 2.22
CA ARG A 173 -16.38 -5.57 3.55
C ARG A 173 -15.00 -6.15 3.80
N LYS A 174 -14.29 -6.58 2.76
CA LYS A 174 -12.91 -7.07 2.82
C LYS A 174 -11.93 -6.07 3.43
N LEU A 175 -12.17 -4.76 3.26
CA LEU A 175 -11.31 -3.71 3.78
C LEU A 175 -11.14 -3.79 5.29
N LYS A 176 -12.17 -4.23 6.03
CA LYS A 176 -12.08 -4.37 7.48
C LYS A 176 -11.01 -5.39 7.90
N GLY A 177 -11.03 -6.58 7.30
CA GLY A 177 -10.02 -7.61 7.55
C GLY A 177 -8.64 -7.18 7.04
N LEU A 178 -8.58 -6.65 5.83
CA LEU A 178 -7.34 -6.17 5.22
C LEU A 178 -6.65 -5.10 6.08
N THR A 179 -7.41 -4.16 6.65
CA THR A 179 -6.84 -3.13 7.54
C THR A 179 -6.16 -3.74 8.77
N MET A 180 -6.67 -4.85 9.30
CA MET A 180 -6.05 -5.52 10.45
C MET A 180 -4.71 -6.19 10.10
N GLU A 181 -4.50 -6.56 8.84
CA GLU A 181 -3.24 -7.13 8.34
C GLU A 181 -2.13 -6.09 8.11
N MET A 182 -2.51 -4.81 8.03
CA MET A 182 -1.55 -3.74 7.82
C MET A 182 -0.72 -3.53 9.08
N GLU A 183 0.51 -3.09 8.92
CA GLU A 183 1.38 -2.74 10.04
C GLU A 183 1.32 -1.23 10.32
N SER A 184 1.50 -0.88 11.59
CA SER A 184 1.64 0.52 12.01
C SER A 184 2.97 1.07 11.53
N PRO A 185 3.08 2.40 11.32
CA PRO A 185 4.34 3.00 10.92
C PRO A 185 5.43 2.80 11.98
N GLU A 186 6.65 2.64 11.50
CA GLU A 186 7.83 2.56 12.35
C GLU A 186 8.19 3.93 12.90
N VAL A 187 8.56 3.98 14.17
CA VAL A 187 9.06 5.19 14.81
C VAL A 187 10.56 5.01 15.08
N TYR A 188 11.39 5.82 14.44
CA TYR A 188 12.84 5.85 14.63
C TYR A 188 13.26 7.09 15.42
N GLY A 189 14.17 6.92 16.38
CA GLY A 189 14.62 7.98 17.27
C GLY A 189 13.77 8.12 18.55
N PRO A 190 13.84 9.25 19.26
CA PRO A 190 13.12 9.45 20.52
C PRO A 190 11.60 9.42 20.31
N ARG A 191 10.88 8.85 21.27
CA ARG A 191 9.40 8.79 21.19
C ARG A 191 8.76 10.17 21.20
N GLU A 192 9.32 11.09 21.95
CA GLU A 192 8.93 12.50 22.01
C GLU A 192 10.03 13.32 21.35
N ALA A 193 9.68 14.17 20.44
CA ALA A 193 10.59 15.02 19.68
C ALA A 193 9.91 16.36 19.36
N ASP A 194 10.73 17.42 19.23
CA ASP A 194 10.23 18.73 18.85
C ASP A 194 9.79 18.77 17.38
N VAL A 195 10.45 17.96 16.54
CA VAL A 195 10.13 17.82 15.13
C VAL A 195 9.97 16.34 14.77
N THR A 196 8.87 15.99 14.15
CA THR A 196 8.61 14.65 13.62
C THR A 196 8.65 14.69 12.10
N LEU A 197 9.63 14.02 11.50
CA LEU A 197 9.68 13.80 10.05
C LEU A 197 8.80 12.60 9.71
N ILE A 198 8.02 12.72 8.64
CA ILE A 198 7.12 11.67 8.16
C ILE A 198 7.58 11.28 6.76
N GLY A 199 7.89 10.02 6.56
CA GLY A 199 8.36 9.49 5.28
C GLY A 199 7.68 8.19 4.89
N TRP A 200 7.85 7.79 3.63
CA TRP A 200 7.38 6.52 3.12
C TRP A 200 8.28 5.96 2.02
N GLY A 201 8.27 4.63 1.82
CA GLY A 201 9.03 3.98 0.76
C GLY A 201 10.54 4.28 0.87
N SER A 202 11.19 4.54 -0.24
CA SER A 202 12.66 4.71 -0.36
C SER A 202 13.25 5.93 0.36
N SER A 203 12.41 6.84 0.85
CA SER A 203 12.89 8.03 1.57
C SER A 203 13.47 7.73 2.98
N TYR A 204 13.35 6.49 3.46
CA TYR A 204 13.75 6.10 4.82
C TYR A 204 15.20 6.46 5.16
N GLY A 205 16.17 5.90 4.43
CA GLY A 205 17.59 6.06 4.77
C GLY A 205 18.06 7.52 4.82
N PRO A 206 17.78 8.35 3.80
CA PRO A 206 18.14 9.77 3.86
C PRO A 206 17.49 10.55 5.02
N ILE A 207 16.26 10.18 5.42
CA ILE A 207 15.59 10.83 6.55
C ILE A 207 16.19 10.34 7.88
N GLU A 208 16.41 9.02 8.02
CA GLU A 208 17.05 8.42 9.19
C GLU A 208 18.40 9.08 9.49
N GLU A 209 19.28 9.16 8.49
CA GLU A 209 20.58 9.81 8.64
C GLU A 209 20.48 11.31 8.96
N ALA A 210 19.49 12.02 8.39
CA ALA A 210 19.27 13.43 8.74
C ALA A 210 18.80 13.59 10.20
N VAL A 211 17.98 12.68 10.71
CA VAL A 211 17.56 12.65 12.12
C VAL A 211 18.76 12.43 13.04
N ASP A 212 19.64 11.47 12.70
CA ASP A 212 20.84 11.19 13.51
C ASP A 212 21.77 12.39 13.57
N LEU A 213 22.11 12.98 12.41
CA LEU A 213 23.00 14.13 12.34
C LEU A 213 22.46 15.33 13.14
N LEU A 214 21.17 15.62 13.03
CA LEU A 214 20.55 16.73 13.76
C LEU A 214 20.47 16.46 15.25
N ASN A 215 20.19 15.24 15.67
CA ASN A 215 20.16 14.86 17.08
C ASN A 215 21.57 14.91 17.69
N GLU A 216 22.63 14.56 16.95
CA GLU A 216 24.03 14.74 17.37
C GLU A 216 24.40 16.20 17.55
N GLU A 217 23.79 17.12 16.80
CA GLU A 217 23.92 18.57 16.94
C GLU A 217 23.07 19.17 18.08
N GLY A 218 22.34 18.33 18.82
CA GLY A 218 21.52 18.75 19.97
C GLY A 218 20.09 19.17 19.64
N GLN A 219 19.64 18.93 18.42
CA GLN A 219 18.21 19.05 18.07
C GLN A 219 17.42 17.84 18.60
N SER A 220 16.10 17.89 18.53
CA SER A 220 15.21 16.81 18.98
C SER A 220 14.27 16.39 17.85
N LEU A 221 14.69 15.40 17.06
CA LEU A 221 13.95 14.90 15.91
C LEU A 221 13.66 13.39 16.01
N ASN A 222 12.55 12.98 15.42
CA ASN A 222 12.28 11.58 15.12
C ASN A 222 11.70 11.40 13.71
N LEU A 223 11.65 10.15 13.26
CA LEU A 223 11.04 9.74 11.99
C LEU A 223 9.86 8.81 12.27
N VAL A 224 8.73 9.06 11.64
CA VAL A 224 7.59 8.13 11.50
C VAL A 224 7.53 7.67 10.05
N HIS A 225 7.86 6.39 9.81
CA HIS A 225 8.01 5.87 8.47
C HIS A 225 6.95 4.83 8.12
N PHE A 226 6.40 4.93 6.90
CA PHE A 226 5.33 4.08 6.41
C PHE A 226 5.82 3.16 5.28
N THR A 227 5.62 1.85 5.46
CA THR A 227 5.75 0.84 4.41
C THR A 227 4.39 0.26 4.01
N HIS A 228 3.41 0.34 4.90
CA HIS A 228 2.02 -0.04 4.67
C HIS A 228 1.20 1.24 4.49
N ILE A 229 0.83 1.54 3.25
CA ILE A 229 0.26 2.84 2.87
C ILE A 229 -1.27 2.84 2.93
N PHE A 230 -1.89 1.79 2.35
CA PHE A 230 -3.35 1.69 2.28
C PHE A 230 -3.81 0.21 2.27
N PRO A 231 -4.90 -0.14 2.97
CA PRO A 231 -5.67 0.71 3.90
C PRO A 231 -4.86 1.05 5.16
N MET A 232 -5.25 2.13 5.85
CA MET A 232 -4.50 2.64 6.99
C MET A 232 -5.19 2.28 8.31
N LYS A 233 -4.43 1.86 9.31
CA LYS A 233 -4.91 1.69 10.70
C LYS A 233 -5.10 3.06 11.35
N ARG A 234 -6.22 3.70 11.05
CA ARG A 234 -6.52 5.08 11.39
C ARG A 234 -6.18 5.44 12.84
N GLU A 235 -6.69 4.70 13.80
CA GLU A 235 -6.52 5.02 15.22
C GLU A 235 -5.06 4.85 15.69
N GLU A 236 -4.36 3.83 15.18
CA GLU A 236 -2.95 3.62 15.51
C GLU A 236 -2.08 4.76 14.94
N VAL A 237 -2.30 5.14 13.68
CA VAL A 237 -1.61 6.26 13.05
C VAL A 237 -1.90 7.58 13.76
N ARG A 238 -3.15 7.82 14.16
CA ARG A 238 -3.52 8.98 14.96
C ARG A 238 -2.80 9.02 16.31
N ASN A 239 -2.77 7.90 17.02
CA ASN A 239 -2.10 7.80 18.31
C ASN A 239 -0.58 8.07 18.22
N ILE A 240 0.04 7.69 17.07
CA ILE A 240 1.47 7.93 16.83
C ILE A 240 1.73 9.41 16.47
N LEU A 241 0.86 10.02 15.66
CA LEU A 241 1.10 11.36 15.09
C LEU A 241 0.40 12.51 15.82
N LEU A 242 -0.66 12.25 16.58
CA LEU A 242 -1.33 13.29 17.37
C LEU A 242 -0.44 13.74 18.54
N ASN A 243 -0.49 15.03 18.81
CA ASN A 243 0.27 15.69 19.90
C ASN A 243 1.80 15.56 19.73
N LYS A 244 2.29 15.38 18.52
CA LYS A 244 3.70 15.55 18.19
C LYS A 244 4.05 17.04 18.14
N GLY A 245 5.35 17.35 18.20
CA GLY A 245 5.86 18.68 17.86
C GLY A 245 5.53 19.07 16.43
N THR A 246 6.36 19.86 15.80
CA THR A 246 6.16 20.20 14.38
C THR A 246 6.27 18.97 13.49
N THR A 247 5.25 18.69 12.69
CA THR A 247 5.21 17.54 11.76
C THR A 247 5.61 17.97 10.35
N VAL A 248 6.57 17.26 9.76
CA VAL A 248 7.10 17.54 8.42
C VAL A 248 6.96 16.29 7.53
N CYS A 249 6.13 16.35 6.52
CA CYS A 249 6.05 15.26 5.53
C CYS A 249 7.11 15.44 4.43
N VAL A 250 7.98 14.45 4.28
CA VAL A 250 9.09 14.44 3.31
C VAL A 250 8.73 13.52 2.16
N GLU A 251 8.53 14.10 0.97
CA GLU A 251 8.05 13.35 -0.20
C GLU A 251 8.76 13.78 -1.49
N SER A 252 9.07 12.80 -2.33
CA SER A 252 9.62 13.06 -3.66
C SER A 252 8.52 13.25 -4.71
N ASN A 253 7.70 14.30 -4.54
CA ASN A 253 6.67 14.74 -5.49
C ASN A 253 6.30 16.20 -5.29
N ALA A 254 5.60 16.79 -6.25
CA ALA A 254 5.29 18.23 -6.26
C ALA A 254 4.05 18.62 -5.41
N THR A 255 3.23 17.67 -4.98
CA THR A 255 1.88 17.99 -4.47
C THR A 255 1.56 17.47 -3.08
N GLY A 256 2.51 16.82 -2.40
CA GLY A 256 2.29 16.25 -1.07
C GLY A 256 1.24 15.16 -1.09
N GLN A 257 1.46 14.11 -1.88
CA GLN A 257 0.46 13.07 -2.10
C GLN A 257 0.19 12.25 -0.86
N PHE A 258 1.23 11.90 -0.12
CA PHE A 258 1.09 11.14 1.12
C PHE A 258 0.50 11.99 2.26
N ALA A 259 0.89 13.26 2.35
CA ALA A 259 0.26 14.20 3.29
C ALA A 259 -1.26 14.30 3.06
N LYS A 260 -1.72 14.27 1.80
CA LYS A 260 -3.15 14.22 1.48
C LYS A 260 -3.82 12.92 1.92
N ILE A 261 -3.14 11.79 1.76
CA ILE A 261 -3.63 10.48 2.23
C ILE A 261 -3.73 10.47 3.76
N LEU A 262 -2.73 10.96 4.47
CA LEU A 262 -2.80 11.11 5.93
C LEU A 262 -4.01 11.95 6.36
N LYS A 263 -4.31 13.02 5.61
CA LYS A 263 -5.50 13.84 5.89
C LYS A 263 -6.80 13.11 5.63
N THR A 264 -6.93 12.39 4.53
CA THR A 264 -8.17 11.70 4.17
C THR A 264 -8.40 10.43 4.99
N GLU A 265 -7.36 9.62 5.17
CA GLU A 265 -7.47 8.30 5.81
C GLU A 265 -7.38 8.36 7.34
N ALA A 266 -6.49 9.22 7.87
CA ALA A 266 -6.24 9.31 9.32
C ALA A 266 -6.72 10.62 9.95
N ASP A 267 -7.22 11.59 9.17
CA ASP A 267 -7.54 12.95 9.62
C ASP A 267 -6.35 13.65 10.31
N ILE A 268 -5.15 13.41 9.81
CA ILE A 268 -3.90 14.06 10.24
C ILE A 268 -3.51 15.11 9.22
N SER A 269 -3.40 16.36 9.67
CA SER A 269 -2.81 17.45 8.88
C SER A 269 -1.36 17.63 9.31
N VAL A 270 -0.45 17.61 8.35
CA VAL A 270 0.97 17.91 8.61
C VAL A 270 1.20 19.42 8.59
N ASP A 271 2.11 19.91 9.41
CA ASP A 271 2.39 21.35 9.51
C ASP A 271 3.20 21.85 8.32
N VAL A 272 4.14 21.04 7.83
CA VAL A 272 5.05 21.39 6.75
C VAL A 272 5.16 20.26 5.73
N ASN A 273 5.16 20.60 4.44
CA ASN A 273 5.55 19.69 3.38
C ASN A 273 6.96 20.04 2.90
N LEU A 274 7.88 19.07 2.96
CA LEU A 274 9.21 19.13 2.38
C LEU A 274 9.19 18.31 1.10
N LEU A 275 9.02 18.97 -0.02
CA LEU A 275 8.81 18.33 -1.32
C LEU A 275 10.04 18.47 -2.21
N ARG A 276 10.42 17.39 -2.90
CA ARG A 276 11.46 17.37 -3.91
C ARG A 276 10.92 16.73 -5.20
N TYR A 277 11.03 17.41 -6.32
CA TYR A 277 10.48 16.96 -7.60
C TYR A 277 11.36 17.35 -8.79
N ASP A 278 12.69 17.35 -8.55
CA ASP A 278 13.72 17.62 -9.54
C ASP A 278 14.29 16.35 -10.20
N GLY A 279 13.73 15.18 -9.86
CA GLY A 279 14.18 13.87 -10.32
C GLY A 279 15.37 13.30 -9.55
N MET A 280 15.87 14.01 -8.54
CA MET A 280 17.01 13.56 -7.74
C MET A 280 16.55 12.94 -6.42
N PRO A 281 17.25 11.92 -5.92
CA PRO A 281 16.96 11.33 -4.62
C PRO A 281 17.22 12.31 -3.49
N PHE A 282 16.51 12.17 -2.39
CA PHE A 282 16.86 12.87 -1.15
C PHE A 282 18.28 12.50 -0.68
N THR A 283 18.94 13.47 -0.08
CA THR A 283 20.15 13.25 0.71
C THR A 283 19.96 13.90 2.08
N PRO A 284 20.64 13.42 3.13
CA PRO A 284 20.55 14.01 4.46
C PRO A 284 20.83 15.52 4.45
N GLY A 285 21.88 15.94 3.77
CA GLY A 285 22.24 17.36 3.65
C GLY A 285 21.21 18.20 2.89
N TYR A 286 20.41 17.63 1.95
CA TYR A 286 19.30 18.33 1.34
C TYR A 286 18.16 18.53 2.34
N ILE A 287 17.82 17.48 3.11
CA ILE A 287 16.75 17.52 4.12
C ILE A 287 17.09 18.56 5.18
N ILE A 288 18.31 18.54 5.73
CA ILE A 288 18.76 19.47 6.76
C ILE A 288 18.65 20.92 6.27
N ARG A 289 19.20 21.25 5.10
CA ARG A 289 19.10 22.60 4.54
C ARG A 289 17.65 23.04 4.32
N ALA A 290 16.80 22.13 3.79
CA ALA A 290 15.40 22.46 3.55
C ALA A 290 14.62 22.70 4.87
N LEU A 291 14.93 22.00 5.95
CA LEU A 291 14.36 22.24 7.28
C LEU A 291 14.78 23.63 7.81
N GLN A 292 16.06 24.00 7.65
CA GLN A 292 16.58 25.33 8.02
C GLN A 292 15.91 26.45 7.20
N GLU A 293 15.85 26.30 5.87
CA GLU A 293 15.20 27.28 4.97
C GLU A 293 13.72 27.50 5.32
N LYS A 294 13.04 26.43 5.72
CA LYS A 294 11.63 26.48 6.16
C LYS A 294 11.48 26.95 7.63
N LYS A 295 12.57 27.20 8.33
CA LYS A 295 12.59 27.60 9.75
C LYS A 295 11.90 26.60 10.68
N VAL A 296 12.09 25.33 10.40
CA VAL A 296 11.60 24.23 11.24
C VAL A 296 12.62 23.94 12.35
N ILE A 297 13.90 24.09 12.03
CA ILE A 297 15.04 23.95 12.94
C ILE A 297 15.96 25.15 12.84
#